data_4fb964f468d4387591affbd0e3a52abe
#
_entry.id   4fb964f468d4387591affbd0e3a52abe
#
_cell.length_a   1.000
_cell.length_b   1.000
_cell.length_c   1.000
_cell.angle_alpha   90.00
_cell.angle_beta   90.00
_cell.angle_gamma   90.00
#
_symmetry.space_group_name_H-M   'P 1'
#
loop_
_entity.id
_entity.type
_entity.pdbx_description
1 polymer ?
#
loop_
_entity_poly.entity_id
_entity_poly.type
_entity_poly.pdbx_seq_one_letter_code
_entity_poly.pdbx_strand_id
1 'polypeptide(L)'
;MESSGSYILSKNDNGDGYITPIGTDDLTPITDKNGAPLGDKSYPGWKLIAADTVDGINRTAWKHDTYGFFFHKHDANWKEIPGGASETVGSPAFYKMETGFSQDLDDDGFTGTPPKNDGSASFSITGSTKEGQVLTITTLKSDPDGDDGNYSYQWQSSSDGNSWKDIGNNISNTTDTYTITSLDFGSKIRAQ
;
A
#
# COMPACT_ATOMS: atom_id res chain seq x y z
N MET A 1 -1.43 18.31 1.82
CA MET A 1 -0.10 18.96 1.77
C MET A 1 0.91 17.83 1.64
N GLU A 2 1.61 17.77 0.53
CA GLU A 2 2.64 16.77 0.27
C GLU A 2 3.78 16.91 1.28
N SER A 3 4.20 15.84 1.93
CA SER A 3 5.24 15.84 2.96
C SER A 3 6.39 14.86 2.68
N SER A 4 6.37 14.23 1.50
CA SER A 4 7.36 13.24 1.06
C SER A 4 7.91 13.63 -0.32
N GLY A 5 9.16 13.27 -0.60
CA GLY A 5 9.84 13.64 -1.84
C GLY A 5 10.91 14.71 -1.64
N SER A 6 11.35 15.36 -2.72
CA SER A 6 12.39 16.40 -2.70
C SER A 6 11.82 17.81 -2.59
N TYR A 7 10.53 18.00 -2.87
CA TYR A 7 9.83 19.27 -2.88
C TYR A 7 8.52 19.21 -2.10
N ILE A 8 8.08 20.36 -1.63
CA ILE A 8 6.76 20.58 -1.04
C ILE A 8 5.92 21.33 -2.06
N LEU A 9 4.80 20.75 -2.49
CA LEU A 9 3.80 21.45 -3.28
C LEU A 9 2.92 22.30 -2.38
N SER A 10 2.78 23.58 -2.71
CA SER A 10 1.84 24.51 -2.09
C SER A 10 1.00 25.23 -3.13
N LYS A 11 -0.11 25.82 -2.72
CA LYS A 11 -0.98 26.59 -3.60
C LYS A 11 -1.39 27.90 -2.95
N ASN A 12 -1.51 28.96 -3.77
CA ASN A 12 -2.08 30.22 -3.32
C ASN A 12 -3.63 30.17 -3.33
N ASP A 13 -4.29 31.27 -2.94
CA ASP A 13 -5.77 31.40 -2.90
C ASP A 13 -6.43 31.25 -4.29
N ASN A 14 -5.67 31.48 -5.36
CA ASN A 14 -6.15 31.24 -6.73
C ASN A 14 -6.06 29.77 -7.15
N GLY A 15 -5.34 28.93 -6.37
CA GLY A 15 -5.05 27.54 -6.68
C GLY A 15 -3.81 27.37 -7.54
N ASP A 16 -3.01 28.42 -7.79
CA ASP A 16 -1.75 28.34 -8.54
C ASP A 16 -0.72 27.57 -7.71
N GLY A 17 0.02 26.68 -8.36
CA GLY A 17 1.00 25.81 -7.73
C GLY A 17 2.38 26.45 -7.57
N TYR A 18 2.98 26.17 -6.42
CA TYR A 18 4.36 26.51 -6.10
C TYR A 18 5.07 25.31 -5.50
N ILE A 19 6.36 25.22 -5.72
CA ILE A 19 7.22 24.23 -5.07
C ILE A 19 8.23 24.93 -4.17
N THR A 20 8.58 24.22 -3.10
CA THR A 20 9.65 24.61 -2.16
C THR A 20 10.54 23.39 -1.96
N PRO A 21 11.87 23.46 -2.24
CA PRO A 21 12.79 22.38 -1.91
C PRO A 21 12.75 22.09 -0.40
N ILE A 22 12.74 20.83 -0.01
CA ILE A 22 12.70 20.47 1.41
C ILE A 22 13.94 21.04 2.13
N GLY A 23 13.69 21.70 3.25
CA GLY A 23 14.74 22.35 4.06
C GLY A 23 15.11 23.78 3.63
N THR A 24 14.35 24.38 2.70
CA THR A 24 14.47 25.80 2.31
C THR A 24 13.14 26.51 2.44
N ASP A 25 13.16 27.85 2.26
CA ASP A 25 11.96 28.68 2.13
C ASP A 25 11.81 29.25 0.70
N ASP A 26 12.56 28.70 -0.27
CA ASP A 26 12.59 29.18 -1.64
C ASP A 26 11.34 28.75 -2.41
N LEU A 27 10.42 29.68 -2.60
CA LEU A 27 9.17 29.45 -3.29
C LEU A 27 9.32 29.68 -4.80
N THR A 28 9.15 28.63 -5.59
CA THR A 28 9.23 28.68 -7.06
C THR A 28 7.86 28.40 -7.67
N PRO A 29 7.32 29.30 -8.54
CA PRO A 29 6.03 29.06 -9.19
C PRO A 29 6.15 27.95 -10.24
N ILE A 30 5.12 27.11 -10.34
CA ILE A 30 4.94 26.17 -11.46
C ILE A 30 4.26 26.94 -12.59
N THR A 31 4.87 26.93 -13.79
CA THR A 31 4.35 27.72 -14.91
C THR A 31 4.17 26.88 -16.17
N ASP A 32 3.27 27.35 -17.05
CA ASP A 32 3.13 26.82 -18.41
C ASP A 32 4.33 27.22 -19.30
N LYS A 33 4.34 26.74 -20.52
CA LYS A 33 5.38 27.06 -21.54
C LYS A 33 5.52 28.55 -21.86
N ASN A 34 4.51 29.38 -21.55
CA ASN A 34 4.51 30.82 -21.76
C ASN A 34 4.86 31.62 -20.49
N GLY A 35 5.02 30.92 -19.35
CA GLY A 35 5.29 31.52 -18.05
C GLY A 35 4.04 31.91 -17.25
N ALA A 36 2.84 31.52 -17.69
CA ALA A 36 1.64 31.71 -16.91
C ALA A 36 1.56 30.67 -15.77
N PRO A 37 1.06 31.08 -14.56
CA PRO A 37 0.93 30.14 -13.45
C PRO A 37 0.07 28.92 -13.77
N LEU A 38 0.52 27.75 -13.35
CA LEU A 38 -0.24 26.49 -13.44
C LEU A 38 -0.80 26.11 -12.08
N GLY A 39 -2.06 25.66 -12.06
CA GLY A 39 -2.74 25.24 -10.85
C GLY A 39 -4.15 24.73 -11.12
N ASP A 40 -4.96 24.59 -10.09
CA ASP A 40 -6.28 23.92 -10.14
C ASP A 40 -7.28 24.55 -11.11
N LYS A 41 -7.03 25.76 -11.58
CA LYS A 41 -7.91 26.46 -12.55
C LYS A 41 -7.34 26.47 -13.97
N SER A 42 -6.14 25.94 -14.17
CA SER A 42 -5.47 25.96 -15.49
C SER A 42 -6.13 25.07 -16.52
N TYR A 43 -6.66 23.93 -16.07
CA TYR A 43 -7.34 22.96 -16.93
C TYR A 43 -8.68 22.56 -16.31
N PRO A 44 -9.83 22.71 -17.05
CA PRO A 44 -11.14 22.40 -16.51
C PRO A 44 -11.24 20.96 -15.97
N GLY A 45 -11.64 20.80 -14.72
CA GLY A 45 -11.80 19.50 -14.05
C GLY A 45 -10.50 18.82 -13.56
N TRP A 46 -9.34 19.37 -13.91
CA TRP A 46 -8.07 18.86 -13.42
C TRP A 46 -7.62 19.55 -12.13
N LYS A 47 -7.00 18.77 -11.26
CA LYS A 47 -6.38 19.25 -10.02
C LYS A 47 -4.90 18.92 -10.03
N LEU A 48 -4.07 19.88 -9.71
CA LEU A 48 -2.66 19.68 -9.44
C LEU A 48 -2.52 19.02 -8.07
N ILE A 49 -1.97 17.80 -8.00
CA ILE A 49 -1.95 17.00 -6.77
C ILE A 49 -0.56 16.73 -6.23
N ALA A 50 0.47 16.70 -7.08
CA ALA A 50 1.86 16.49 -6.66
C ALA A 50 2.84 17.20 -7.58
N ALA A 51 4.03 17.48 -7.06
CA ALA A 51 5.16 18.03 -7.80
C ALA A 51 6.49 17.55 -7.21
N ASP A 52 7.30 16.86 -8.00
CA ASP A 52 8.63 16.37 -7.58
C ASP A 52 9.55 16.11 -8.78
N THR A 53 10.82 15.78 -8.50
CA THR A 53 11.77 15.29 -9.49
C THR A 53 11.69 13.77 -9.58
N VAL A 54 11.13 13.26 -10.66
CA VAL A 54 10.99 11.82 -10.94
C VAL A 54 11.90 11.45 -12.10
N ASP A 55 12.81 10.48 -11.90
CA ASP A 55 13.84 10.09 -12.88
C ASP A 55 14.69 11.28 -13.38
N GLY A 56 15.04 12.22 -12.52
CA GLY A 56 15.83 13.39 -12.87
C GLY A 56 15.09 14.45 -13.71
N ILE A 57 13.78 14.36 -13.82
CA ILE A 57 12.92 15.31 -14.53
C ILE A 57 11.90 15.89 -13.54
N ASN A 58 11.81 17.19 -13.46
CA ASN A 58 10.75 17.85 -12.69
C ASN A 58 9.40 17.53 -13.32
N ARG A 59 8.47 17.03 -12.50
CA ARG A 59 7.14 16.62 -12.94
C ARG A 59 6.07 17.15 -12.01
N THR A 60 4.90 17.37 -12.58
CA THR A 60 3.66 17.56 -11.82
C THR A 60 2.68 16.46 -12.14
N ALA A 61 1.96 16.00 -11.12
CA ALA A 61 0.84 15.08 -11.27
C ALA A 61 -0.49 15.82 -11.18
N TRP A 62 -1.38 15.49 -12.09
CA TRP A 62 -2.72 16.07 -12.22
C TRP A 62 -3.75 14.95 -12.20
N LYS A 63 -4.82 15.12 -11.41
CA LYS A 63 -5.95 14.18 -11.29
C LYS A 63 -7.22 14.81 -11.83
N HIS A 64 -7.95 14.03 -12.62
CA HIS A 64 -9.30 14.36 -13.09
C HIS A 64 -10.23 13.19 -12.77
N ASP A 65 -11.40 13.45 -12.21
CA ASP A 65 -12.34 12.41 -11.75
C ASP A 65 -12.78 11.44 -12.86
N THR A 66 -12.82 11.91 -14.11
CA THR A 66 -13.23 11.08 -15.25
C THR A 66 -12.07 10.56 -16.08
N TYR A 67 -11.00 11.36 -16.26
CA TYR A 67 -9.91 11.06 -17.18
C TYR A 67 -8.66 10.49 -16.52
N GLY A 68 -8.68 10.33 -15.18
CA GLY A 68 -7.57 9.76 -14.42
C GLY A 68 -6.41 10.73 -14.22
N PHE A 69 -5.20 10.33 -14.58
CA PHE A 69 -3.98 11.07 -14.25
C PHE A 69 -3.24 11.53 -15.49
N PHE A 70 -2.66 12.73 -15.39
CA PHE A 70 -1.73 13.28 -16.37
C PHE A 70 -0.48 13.82 -15.67
N PHE A 71 0.69 13.54 -16.25
CA PHE A 71 1.99 13.94 -15.71
C PHE A 71 2.67 14.90 -16.68
N HIS A 72 2.76 16.18 -16.30
CA HIS A 72 3.51 17.17 -17.06
C HIS A 72 5.00 17.05 -16.74
N LYS A 73 5.83 17.48 -17.69
CA LYS A 73 7.27 17.66 -17.51
C LYS A 73 7.60 19.14 -17.40
N HIS A 74 8.59 19.45 -16.60
CA HIS A 74 9.08 20.80 -16.41
C HIS A 74 10.61 20.86 -16.53
N ASP A 75 11.11 22.01 -16.90
CA ASP A 75 12.54 22.31 -16.88
C ASP A 75 13.05 22.57 -15.44
N ALA A 76 14.33 22.93 -15.31
CA ALA A 76 14.94 23.20 -14.00
C ALA A 76 14.31 24.39 -13.25
N ASN A 77 13.57 25.27 -13.95
CA ASN A 77 12.87 26.42 -13.36
C ASN A 77 11.36 26.16 -13.17
N TRP A 78 10.92 24.90 -13.22
CA TRP A 78 9.51 24.49 -13.12
C TRP A 78 8.59 25.09 -14.18
N LYS A 79 9.16 25.39 -15.34
CA LYS A 79 8.42 25.79 -16.53
C LYS A 79 8.09 24.56 -17.36
N GLU A 80 6.82 24.41 -17.77
CA GLU A 80 6.35 23.28 -18.56
C GLU A 80 7.11 23.12 -19.89
N ILE A 81 7.50 21.89 -20.16
CA ILE A 81 8.12 21.47 -21.43
C ILE A 81 7.30 20.35 -22.08
N PRO A 82 7.41 20.14 -23.40
CA PRO A 82 6.70 19.07 -24.09
C PRO A 82 7.04 17.67 -23.57
N GLY A 83 6.07 16.74 -23.70
CA GLY A 83 6.28 15.32 -23.40
C GLY A 83 5.67 14.85 -22.10
N GLY A 84 4.61 15.50 -21.61
CA GLY A 84 3.72 14.93 -20.61
C GLY A 84 2.99 13.67 -21.11
N ALA A 85 2.49 12.84 -20.21
CA ALA A 85 1.78 11.61 -20.53
C ALA A 85 0.61 11.37 -19.56
N SER A 86 -0.46 10.77 -20.11
CA SER A 86 -1.50 10.14 -19.30
C SER A 86 -1.06 8.72 -18.95
N GLU A 87 -1.26 8.32 -17.71
CA GLU A 87 -0.99 6.97 -17.27
C GLU A 87 -2.27 6.34 -16.71
N THR A 88 -2.50 5.10 -17.08
CA THR A 88 -3.66 4.34 -16.57
C THR A 88 -3.33 3.81 -15.18
N VAL A 89 -4.22 4.05 -14.21
CA VAL A 89 -4.15 3.45 -12.87
C VAL A 89 -3.96 1.92 -13.00
N GLY A 90 -3.05 1.38 -12.22
CA GLY A 90 -2.69 -0.03 -12.28
C GLY A 90 -1.63 -0.40 -13.33
N SER A 91 -1.20 0.55 -14.17
CA SER A 91 -0.10 0.28 -15.10
C SER A 91 1.28 0.39 -14.41
N PRO A 92 2.30 -0.36 -14.88
CA PRO A 92 3.65 -0.20 -14.35
C PRO A 92 4.20 1.23 -14.46
N ALA A 93 3.78 1.98 -15.46
CA ALA A 93 4.17 3.38 -15.65
C ALA A 93 3.52 4.28 -14.58
N PHE A 94 2.25 4.04 -14.25
CA PHE A 94 1.55 4.75 -13.18
C PHE A 94 2.21 4.51 -11.82
N TYR A 95 2.43 3.26 -11.44
CA TYR A 95 3.09 2.91 -10.17
C TYR A 95 4.52 3.44 -10.06
N LYS A 96 5.20 3.55 -11.20
CA LYS A 96 6.51 4.21 -11.24
C LYS A 96 6.40 5.71 -10.91
N MET A 97 5.32 6.40 -11.32
CA MET A 97 5.06 7.77 -10.93
C MET A 97 4.78 7.89 -9.44
N GLU A 98 3.92 7.05 -8.87
CA GLU A 98 3.68 7.05 -7.42
C GLU A 98 4.96 6.88 -6.61
N THR A 99 5.77 5.88 -6.96
CA THR A 99 7.08 5.66 -6.33
C THR A 99 7.98 6.89 -6.47
N GLY A 100 7.99 7.50 -7.65
CA GLY A 100 8.79 8.68 -7.94
C GLY A 100 8.36 9.93 -7.18
N PHE A 101 7.05 10.12 -7.00
CA PHE A 101 6.48 11.19 -6.17
C PHE A 101 6.49 10.85 -4.67
N SER A 102 6.80 9.60 -4.30
CA SER A 102 6.69 9.09 -2.92
C SER A 102 5.28 9.29 -2.33
N GLN A 103 4.26 9.16 -3.16
CA GLN A 103 2.87 9.44 -2.81
C GLN A 103 1.92 8.41 -3.43
N ASP A 104 0.94 7.97 -2.64
CA ASP A 104 -0.22 7.21 -3.09
C ASP A 104 -1.15 8.19 -3.85
N LEU A 105 -1.19 8.09 -5.17
CA LEU A 105 -1.94 9.02 -6.02
C LEU A 105 -3.38 8.58 -6.27
N ASP A 106 -3.65 7.28 -6.23
CA ASP A 106 -4.97 6.71 -6.50
C ASP A 106 -5.75 6.30 -5.25
N ASP A 107 -5.14 6.48 -4.07
CA ASP A 107 -5.70 6.18 -2.75
C ASP A 107 -5.96 4.67 -2.54
N ASP A 108 -5.13 3.80 -3.14
CA ASP A 108 -5.22 2.34 -2.95
C ASP A 108 -4.52 1.84 -1.67
N GLY A 109 -3.81 2.72 -0.97
CA GLY A 109 -3.08 2.46 0.27
C GLY A 109 -1.61 2.09 0.06
N PHE A 110 -1.12 2.08 -1.17
CA PHE A 110 0.27 1.77 -1.51
C PHE A 110 0.91 2.89 -2.31
N THR A 111 2.20 3.10 -2.09
CA THR A 111 3.01 3.97 -2.95
C THR A 111 3.77 3.11 -3.93
N GLY A 112 3.28 3.01 -5.16
CA GLY A 112 3.82 2.13 -6.19
C GLY A 112 3.03 0.84 -6.35
N THR A 113 3.63 -0.21 -6.90
CA THR A 113 2.92 -1.46 -7.21
C THR A 113 2.38 -2.11 -5.94
N PRO A 114 1.05 -2.24 -5.79
CA PRO A 114 0.47 -2.95 -4.66
C PRO A 114 0.94 -4.41 -4.64
N PRO A 115 1.02 -5.03 -3.46
CA PRO A 115 1.26 -6.46 -3.36
C PRO A 115 0.21 -7.21 -4.18
N LYS A 116 0.65 -8.11 -5.04
CA LYS A 116 -0.25 -8.93 -5.81
C LYS A 116 -0.70 -10.09 -4.94
N ASN A 117 -1.99 -10.12 -4.58
CA ASN A 117 -2.55 -11.31 -3.93
C ASN A 117 -2.63 -12.44 -4.97
N ASP A 118 -1.54 -13.21 -5.12
CA ASP A 118 -1.41 -14.32 -6.06
C ASP A 118 -1.48 -15.70 -5.39
N GLY A 119 -1.98 -15.76 -4.17
CA GLY A 119 -2.20 -16.99 -3.43
C GLY A 119 -2.46 -16.79 -1.95
N SER A 120 -2.41 -17.87 -1.22
CA SER A 120 -2.47 -17.87 0.25
C SER A 120 -1.48 -18.87 0.80
N ALA A 121 -0.97 -18.59 1.99
CA ALA A 121 -0.22 -19.57 2.75
C ALA A 121 -1.08 -20.81 3.02
N SER A 122 -0.47 -21.96 3.10
CA SER A 122 -1.13 -23.21 3.49
C SER A 122 -0.42 -23.85 4.65
N PHE A 123 -1.20 -24.46 5.54
CA PHE A 123 -0.73 -25.03 6.79
C PHE A 123 -1.22 -26.47 6.95
N SER A 124 -0.50 -27.24 7.75
CA SER A 124 -0.94 -28.55 8.23
C SER A 124 -0.74 -28.66 9.74
N ILE A 125 -1.51 -29.54 10.35
CA ILE A 125 -1.29 -29.93 11.75
C ILE A 125 -0.58 -31.28 11.73
N THR A 126 0.54 -31.36 12.43
CA THR A 126 1.32 -32.57 12.62
C THR A 126 1.39 -32.94 14.10
N GLY A 127 1.70 -34.17 14.42
CA GLY A 127 1.80 -34.67 15.79
C GLY A 127 0.91 -35.86 16.07
N SER A 128 0.84 -36.29 17.33
CA SER A 128 0.05 -37.42 17.79
C SER A 128 -1.14 -36.95 18.63
N THR A 129 -2.30 -37.55 18.43
CA THR A 129 -3.55 -37.25 19.19
C THR A 129 -3.64 -37.98 20.54
N LYS A 130 -2.50 -38.51 21.05
CA LYS A 130 -2.46 -39.13 22.38
C LYS A 130 -2.30 -38.07 23.46
N GLU A 131 -2.90 -38.28 24.62
CA GLU A 131 -2.74 -37.41 25.77
C GLU A 131 -1.25 -37.16 26.10
N GLY A 132 -0.91 -35.88 26.41
CA GLY A 132 0.44 -35.44 26.69
C GLY A 132 1.30 -35.20 25.45
N GLN A 133 0.82 -35.52 24.25
CA GLN A 133 1.54 -35.26 23.01
C GLN A 133 1.19 -33.88 22.45
N VAL A 134 2.09 -33.35 21.65
CA VAL A 134 1.99 -32.01 21.09
C VAL A 134 1.52 -32.10 19.62
N LEU A 135 0.53 -31.31 19.27
CA LEU A 135 0.20 -30.96 17.89
C LEU A 135 0.94 -29.67 17.53
N THR A 136 1.48 -29.63 16.33
CA THR A 136 2.21 -28.47 15.80
C THR A 136 1.65 -28.05 14.47
N ILE A 137 1.42 -26.75 14.27
CA ILE A 137 1.10 -26.17 12.97
C ILE A 137 2.40 -26.02 12.18
N THR A 138 2.39 -26.49 10.96
CA THR A 138 3.55 -26.41 10.06
C THR A 138 3.12 -25.75 8.76
N THR A 139 3.85 -24.74 8.33
CA THR A 139 3.66 -24.09 7.02
C THR A 139 4.04 -25.07 5.92
N LEU A 140 3.13 -25.41 5.04
CA LEU A 140 3.37 -26.23 3.86
C LEU A 140 3.79 -25.40 2.66
N LYS A 141 3.23 -24.21 2.54
CA LYS A 141 3.53 -23.24 1.50
C LYS A 141 3.44 -21.84 2.11
N SER A 142 4.47 -21.04 1.91
CA SER A 142 4.43 -19.61 2.27
C SER A 142 3.49 -18.86 1.36
N ASP A 143 2.98 -17.73 1.82
CA ASP A 143 2.26 -16.80 0.98
C ASP A 143 3.18 -16.28 -0.13
N PRO A 144 2.79 -16.37 -1.42
CA PRO A 144 3.64 -15.88 -2.51
C PRO A 144 3.91 -14.37 -2.45
N ASP A 145 3.02 -13.61 -1.84
CA ASP A 145 3.13 -12.16 -1.68
C ASP A 145 4.07 -11.74 -0.55
N GLY A 146 4.53 -12.70 0.24
CA GLY A 146 5.30 -12.50 1.45
C GLY A 146 4.44 -12.49 2.71
N ASP A 147 5.10 -12.72 3.84
CA ASP A 147 4.47 -12.75 5.16
C ASP A 147 4.79 -11.44 5.89
N ASP A 148 4.09 -10.36 5.56
CA ASP A 148 4.30 -9.05 6.21
C ASP A 148 3.77 -9.01 7.65
N GLY A 149 3.19 -10.10 8.14
CA GLY A 149 2.61 -10.23 9.46
C GLY A 149 2.98 -11.50 10.20
N ASN A 150 2.83 -11.45 11.52
CA ASN A 150 2.88 -12.66 12.35
C ASN A 150 1.54 -13.39 12.22
N TYR A 151 1.56 -14.66 11.86
CA TYR A 151 0.37 -15.50 11.94
C TYR A 151 -0.10 -15.59 13.39
N SER A 152 -1.41 -15.53 13.59
CA SER A 152 -2.06 -15.86 14.84
C SER A 152 -2.89 -17.12 14.67
N TYR A 153 -2.87 -18.01 15.63
CA TYR A 153 -3.60 -19.26 15.59
C TYR A 153 -4.52 -19.38 16.79
N GLN A 154 -5.73 -19.87 16.55
CA GLN A 154 -6.68 -20.23 17.60
C GLN A 154 -6.98 -21.73 17.51
N TRP A 155 -6.56 -22.48 18.52
CA TRP A 155 -6.91 -23.88 18.62
C TRP A 155 -8.36 -24.06 19.09
N GLN A 156 -9.07 -25.00 18.49
CA GLN A 156 -10.47 -25.25 18.77
C GLN A 156 -10.75 -26.74 18.85
N SER A 157 -11.72 -27.12 19.70
CA SER A 157 -12.23 -28.49 19.79
C SER A 157 -13.72 -28.56 19.46
N SER A 158 -14.14 -29.72 18.99
CA SER A 158 -15.54 -30.02 18.67
C SER A 158 -15.86 -31.49 18.89
N SER A 159 -16.98 -31.79 19.52
CA SER A 159 -17.49 -33.18 19.68
C SER A 159 -18.26 -33.69 18.47
N ASP A 160 -18.83 -32.78 17.68
CA ASP A 160 -19.66 -33.09 16.51
C ASP A 160 -19.04 -32.74 15.16
N GLY A 161 -18.03 -31.85 15.19
CA GLY A 161 -17.37 -31.29 14.00
C GLY A 161 -18.09 -30.12 13.37
N ASN A 162 -19.19 -29.61 13.98
CA ASN A 162 -19.97 -28.48 13.53
C ASN A 162 -19.86 -27.30 14.48
N SER A 163 -19.97 -27.57 15.80
CA SER A 163 -19.85 -26.56 16.84
C SER A 163 -18.45 -26.60 17.42
N TRP A 164 -17.71 -25.49 17.30
CA TRP A 164 -16.33 -25.39 17.71
C TRP A 164 -16.19 -24.46 18.92
N LYS A 165 -15.35 -24.85 19.87
CA LYS A 165 -15.00 -24.06 21.06
C LYS A 165 -13.52 -23.85 21.10
N ASP A 166 -13.11 -22.65 21.48
CA ASP A 166 -11.72 -22.30 21.67
C ASP A 166 -11.12 -23.10 22.83
N ILE A 167 -9.91 -23.59 22.62
CA ILE A 167 -9.14 -24.36 23.59
C ILE A 167 -7.72 -23.79 23.67
N GLY A 168 -7.04 -24.04 24.80
CA GLY A 168 -5.73 -23.46 25.10
C GLY A 168 -5.84 -22.12 25.82
N ASN A 169 -4.72 -21.63 26.31
CA ASN A 169 -4.65 -20.37 27.03
C ASN A 169 -4.44 -19.22 26.03
N ASN A 170 -5.56 -18.65 25.57
CA ASN A 170 -5.76 -17.26 25.11
C ASN A 170 -5.17 -16.73 23.80
N ILE A 171 -6.13 -16.28 23.03
CA ILE A 171 -6.57 -14.88 22.68
C ILE A 171 -5.54 -13.94 21.99
N SER A 172 -4.34 -14.29 21.86
CA SER A 172 -3.33 -13.66 20.99
C SER A 172 -2.13 -14.59 20.86
N ASN A 173 -2.38 -15.88 20.75
CA ASN A 173 -1.32 -16.86 20.67
C ASN A 173 -0.83 -17.03 19.25
N THR A 174 0.34 -16.50 19.01
CA THR A 174 1.29 -16.90 18.00
C THR A 174 1.88 -18.30 18.29
N THR A 175 1.30 -19.10 19.19
CA THR A 175 1.79 -20.45 19.46
C THR A 175 1.25 -21.42 18.44
N ASP A 176 2.14 -21.93 17.63
CA ASP A 176 1.92 -22.97 16.63
C ASP A 176 1.72 -24.37 17.24
N THR A 177 1.63 -24.50 18.57
CA THR A 177 1.56 -25.77 19.27
C THR A 177 0.39 -25.86 20.25
N TYR A 178 -0.17 -27.07 20.36
CA TYR A 178 -1.19 -27.44 21.36
C TYR A 178 -0.87 -28.80 21.97
N THR A 179 -0.88 -28.90 23.31
CA THR A 179 -0.70 -30.17 24.01
C THR A 179 -2.06 -30.81 24.26
N ILE A 180 -2.23 -32.04 23.76
CA ILE A 180 -3.46 -32.85 23.96
C ILE A 180 -3.63 -33.19 25.44
N THR A 181 -4.83 -32.94 25.94
CA THR A 181 -5.24 -33.24 27.31
C THR A 181 -6.30 -34.35 27.38
N SER A 182 -6.58 -34.84 28.58
CA SER A 182 -7.68 -35.79 28.79
C SER A 182 -9.07 -35.23 28.43
N LEU A 183 -9.22 -33.89 28.41
CA LEU A 183 -10.48 -33.24 28.02
C LEU A 183 -10.77 -33.30 26.52
N ASP A 184 -9.76 -33.62 25.71
CA ASP A 184 -9.88 -33.69 24.26
C ASP A 184 -10.34 -35.07 23.77
N PHE A 185 -10.50 -36.02 24.70
CA PHE A 185 -10.92 -37.37 24.33
C PHE A 185 -12.27 -37.35 23.61
N GLY A 186 -12.31 -38.01 22.43
CA GLY A 186 -13.50 -38.03 21.59
C GLY A 186 -13.82 -36.76 20.81
N SER A 187 -12.97 -35.74 20.92
CA SER A 187 -13.12 -34.49 20.19
C SER A 187 -12.29 -34.43 18.91
N LYS A 188 -12.74 -33.65 17.96
CA LYS A 188 -11.95 -33.18 16.80
C LYS A 188 -11.22 -31.91 17.21
N ILE A 189 -9.97 -31.77 16.79
CA ILE A 189 -9.15 -30.57 17.04
C ILE A 189 -8.83 -29.90 15.71
N ARG A 190 -8.90 -28.56 15.68
CA ARG A 190 -8.42 -27.72 14.57
C ARG A 190 -7.69 -26.49 15.07
N ALA A 191 -6.94 -25.88 14.18
CA ALA A 191 -6.47 -24.50 14.32
C ALA A 191 -7.15 -23.62 13.27
N GLN A 192 -7.44 -22.40 13.64
CA GLN A 192 -8.01 -21.35 12.79
C GLN A 192 -7.11 -20.15 12.82
#